data_d6da264997d7429451e6fc642183127a
#
_entry.id   d6da264997d7429451e6fc642183127a
#
_cell.length_a   1.000
_cell.length_b   1.000
_cell.length_c   1.000
_cell.angle_alpha   90.00
_cell.angle_beta   90.00
_cell.angle_gamma   90.00
#
_symmetry.space_group_name_H-M   'P 1'
#
loop_
_entity.id
_entity.type
_entity.pdbx_description
1 polymer ?
#
loop_
_entity_poly.entity_id
_entity_poly.type
_entity_poly.pdbx_seq_one_letter_code
_entity_poly.pdbx_strand_id
1 'polypeptide(L)'
;MTDLVEKSACAGLVPVTAGALRLTEVVPGRITALAPYRGQAEALGKALKAAHGLGWPAPGRVIAGDGGAVQWFGLDLALLIGPAPDTALADHAALTDQSDAWAVLRLDGPGASAVMARLTPLDLRAGVFG
;
A
#
# COMPACT_ATOMS: atom_id res chain seq x y z
N MET A 1 31.02 -1.77 -18.87
CA MET A 1 29.73 -1.22 -18.38
C MET A 1 29.15 -2.22 -17.40
N THR A 2 28.71 -1.78 -16.26
CA THR A 2 28.09 -2.66 -15.28
C THR A 2 26.59 -2.67 -15.56
N ASP A 3 26.04 -3.83 -15.87
CA ASP A 3 24.60 -4.01 -16.02
C ASP A 3 23.97 -4.00 -14.63
N LEU A 4 23.04 -3.05 -14.42
CA LEU A 4 22.24 -3.01 -13.21
C LEU A 4 21.15 -4.08 -13.30
N VAL A 5 21.15 -5.01 -12.36
CA VAL A 5 20.11 -6.04 -12.25
C VAL A 5 19.16 -5.65 -11.13
N GLU A 6 17.87 -5.62 -11.45
CA GLU A 6 16.83 -5.42 -10.46
C GLU A 6 16.89 -6.55 -9.42
N LYS A 7 16.95 -6.16 -8.15
CA LYS A 7 16.98 -7.08 -7.03
C LYS A 7 16.19 -6.53 -5.86
N SER A 8 15.26 -7.33 -5.36
CA SER A 8 14.52 -6.99 -4.14
C SER A 8 15.47 -6.86 -2.94
N ALA A 9 15.16 -5.91 -2.04
CA ALA A 9 15.82 -5.81 -0.75
C ALA A 9 15.67 -7.08 0.11
N CYS A 10 14.61 -7.86 -0.13
CA CYS A 10 14.32 -9.11 0.58
C CYS A 10 14.87 -10.36 -0.10
N ALA A 11 15.58 -10.21 -1.24
CA ALA A 11 16.11 -11.34 -1.99
C ALA A 11 17.08 -12.20 -1.16
N GLY A 12 16.75 -13.47 -1.02
CA GLY A 12 17.53 -14.43 -0.22
C GLY A 12 17.25 -14.37 1.30
N LEU A 13 16.41 -13.45 1.77
CA LEU A 13 16.00 -13.35 3.18
C LEU A 13 14.64 -14.01 3.43
N VAL A 14 13.78 -14.04 2.44
CA VAL A 14 12.45 -14.68 2.49
C VAL A 14 12.30 -15.67 1.34
N PRO A 15 11.42 -16.68 1.45
CA PRO A 15 10.47 -16.95 2.53
C PRO A 15 11.14 -17.50 3.80
N VAL A 16 10.55 -17.19 4.95
CA VAL A 16 10.95 -17.73 6.26
C VAL A 16 9.74 -18.35 6.94
N THR A 17 9.92 -19.52 7.54
CA THR A 17 8.90 -20.19 8.34
C THR A 17 9.39 -20.35 9.77
N ALA A 18 8.59 -19.96 10.75
CA ALA A 18 8.84 -20.11 12.15
C ALA A 18 7.60 -20.70 12.84
N GLY A 19 7.62 -21.99 13.12
CA GLY A 19 6.43 -22.70 13.59
C GLY A 19 5.31 -22.66 12.56
N ALA A 20 4.14 -22.13 12.95
CA ALA A 20 2.99 -21.95 12.08
C ALA A 20 2.97 -20.59 11.34
N LEU A 21 3.98 -19.75 11.55
CA LEU A 21 4.10 -18.44 10.89
C LEU A 21 4.94 -18.53 9.64
N ARG A 22 4.55 -17.82 8.61
CA ARG A 22 5.28 -17.69 7.34
C ARG A 22 5.39 -16.23 6.95
N LEU A 23 6.62 -15.81 6.68
CA LEU A 23 6.94 -14.50 6.12
C LEU A 23 7.32 -14.66 4.65
N THR A 24 6.63 -13.94 3.78
CA THR A 24 6.88 -13.95 2.33
C THR A 24 6.96 -12.53 1.79
N GLU A 25 7.64 -12.35 0.66
CA GLU A 25 7.58 -11.11 -0.10
C GLU A 25 6.35 -11.10 -1.00
N VAL A 26 5.74 -9.92 -1.11
CA VAL A 26 4.62 -9.66 -2.01
C VAL A 26 5.09 -8.67 -3.07
N VAL A 27 4.82 -8.97 -4.33
CA VAL A 27 4.99 -8.03 -5.44
C VAL A 27 3.61 -7.45 -5.76
N PRO A 28 3.26 -6.27 -5.22
CA PRO A 28 1.88 -5.76 -5.28
C PRO A 28 1.52 -5.10 -6.63
N GLY A 29 2.43 -5.10 -7.59
CA GLY A 29 2.33 -4.31 -8.81
C GLY A 29 2.84 -2.88 -8.59
N ARG A 30 2.23 -1.91 -9.25
CA ARG A 30 2.61 -0.50 -9.10
C ARG A 30 2.14 0.06 -7.76
N ILE A 31 2.97 0.89 -7.16
CA ILE A 31 2.62 1.68 -5.97
C ILE A 31 2.74 3.15 -6.33
N THR A 32 1.64 3.88 -6.26
CA THR A 32 1.62 5.32 -6.53
C THR A 32 1.17 6.08 -5.29
N ALA A 33 1.99 7.00 -4.82
CA ALA A 33 1.59 7.92 -3.76
C ALA A 33 0.68 9.00 -4.35
N LEU A 34 -0.45 9.23 -3.68
CA LEU A 34 -1.46 10.21 -4.01
C LEU A 34 -1.47 11.28 -2.91
N ALA A 35 -1.04 12.48 -3.23
CA ALA A 35 -1.07 13.62 -2.31
C ALA A 35 -2.02 14.69 -2.86
N PRO A 36 -3.23 14.83 -2.33
CA PRO A 36 -4.21 15.79 -2.85
C PRO A 36 -3.68 17.21 -2.75
N TYR A 37 -3.91 18.01 -3.78
CA TYR A 37 -3.67 19.45 -3.69
C TYR A 37 -4.63 20.07 -2.67
N ARG A 38 -4.25 21.22 -2.12
CA ARG A 38 -5.03 21.89 -1.08
C ARG A 38 -6.49 22.08 -1.52
N GLY A 39 -7.42 21.52 -0.73
CA GLY A 39 -8.85 21.58 -1.01
C GLY A 39 -9.35 20.60 -2.06
N GLN A 40 -8.49 19.73 -2.62
CA GLN A 40 -8.87 18.80 -3.70
C GLN A 40 -9.14 17.36 -3.22
N ALA A 41 -9.09 17.08 -1.92
CA ALA A 41 -9.26 15.72 -1.40
C ALA A 41 -10.61 15.08 -1.81
N GLU A 42 -11.70 15.84 -1.77
CA GLU A 42 -13.03 15.35 -2.19
C GLU A 42 -13.09 15.08 -3.70
N ALA A 43 -12.55 16.00 -4.51
CA ALA A 43 -12.49 15.85 -5.96
C ALA A 43 -11.62 14.65 -6.36
N LEU A 44 -10.47 14.47 -5.70
CA LEU A 44 -9.62 13.29 -5.86
C LEU A 44 -10.36 12.00 -5.52
N GLY A 45 -11.10 11.96 -4.42
CA GLY A 45 -11.91 10.80 -4.02
C GLY A 45 -12.97 10.44 -5.07
N LYS A 46 -13.61 11.43 -5.68
CA LYS A 46 -14.57 11.22 -6.80
C LYS A 46 -13.87 10.70 -8.05
N ALA A 47 -12.72 11.26 -8.39
CA ALA A 47 -11.92 10.83 -9.55
C ALA A 47 -11.40 9.39 -9.37
N LEU A 48 -10.90 9.04 -8.19
CA LEU A 48 -10.53 7.66 -7.83
C LEU A 48 -11.69 6.68 -7.98
N LYS A 49 -12.88 7.08 -7.50
CA LYS A 49 -14.06 6.24 -7.60
C LYS A 49 -14.48 6.01 -9.03
N ALA A 50 -14.41 7.06 -9.86
CA ALA A 50 -14.75 6.96 -11.28
C ALA A 50 -13.75 6.12 -12.08
N ALA A 51 -12.44 6.30 -11.83
CA ALA A 51 -11.39 5.66 -12.60
C ALA A 51 -11.07 4.23 -12.15
N HIS A 52 -11.08 3.97 -10.84
CA HIS A 52 -10.62 2.72 -10.25
C HIS A 52 -11.70 1.98 -9.43
N GLY A 53 -12.88 2.55 -9.25
CA GLY A 53 -13.91 1.99 -8.37
C GLY A 53 -13.59 2.10 -6.88
N LEU A 54 -12.49 2.77 -6.52
CA LEU A 54 -11.96 2.87 -5.16
C LEU A 54 -12.16 4.29 -4.62
N GLY A 55 -12.53 4.42 -3.34
CA GLY A 55 -12.68 5.73 -2.70
C GLY A 55 -11.41 6.19 -1.98
N TRP A 56 -11.45 7.41 -1.44
CA TRP A 56 -10.40 7.90 -0.55
C TRP A 56 -10.54 7.24 0.83
N PRO A 57 -9.48 6.61 1.38
CA PRO A 57 -9.58 5.88 2.64
C PRO A 57 -9.61 6.82 3.84
N ALA A 58 -10.39 6.46 4.85
CA ALA A 58 -10.28 7.09 6.16
C ALA A 58 -8.93 6.73 6.83
N PRO A 59 -8.48 7.51 7.82
CA PRO A 59 -7.26 7.20 8.55
C PRO A 59 -7.21 5.76 9.07
N GLY A 60 -6.08 5.08 8.83
CA GLY A 60 -5.86 3.70 9.23
C GLY A 60 -6.63 2.66 8.41
N ARG A 61 -7.21 3.03 7.26
CA ARG A 61 -8.03 2.12 6.45
C ARG A 61 -7.42 1.80 5.10
N VAL A 62 -7.84 0.65 4.59
CA VAL A 62 -7.59 0.19 3.22
C VAL A 62 -8.94 0.00 2.54
N ILE A 63 -9.05 0.48 1.31
CA ILE A 63 -10.20 0.19 0.43
C ILE A 63 -9.66 -0.67 -0.70
N ALA A 64 -10.11 -1.92 -0.78
CA ALA A 64 -9.72 -2.87 -1.80
C ALA A 64 -10.90 -3.22 -2.71
N GLY A 65 -10.59 -3.57 -3.96
CA GLY A 65 -11.55 -4.00 -4.96
C GLY A 65 -10.84 -4.67 -6.13
N ASP A 66 -11.58 -5.00 -7.18
CA ASP A 66 -11.02 -5.65 -8.38
C ASP A 66 -9.99 -4.76 -9.11
N GLY A 67 -10.08 -3.44 -8.94
CA GLY A 67 -9.15 -2.46 -9.53
C GLY A 67 -7.89 -2.19 -8.69
N GLY A 68 -7.63 -2.97 -7.64
CA GLY A 68 -6.48 -2.76 -6.75
C GLY A 68 -6.89 -2.32 -5.34
N ALA A 69 -6.05 -1.53 -4.69
CA ALA A 69 -6.32 -1.02 -3.36
C ALA A 69 -5.86 0.43 -3.19
N VAL A 70 -6.56 1.18 -2.34
CA VAL A 70 -6.09 2.49 -1.84
C VAL A 70 -5.92 2.38 -0.33
N GLN A 71 -4.71 2.60 0.11
CA GLN A 71 -4.32 2.51 1.52
C GLN A 71 -4.00 3.88 2.07
N TRP A 72 -4.61 4.23 3.21
CA TRP A 72 -4.18 5.38 3.97
C TRP A 72 -2.70 5.25 4.38
N PHE A 73 -1.91 6.29 4.20
CA PHE A 73 -0.48 6.24 4.46
C PHE A 73 0.00 7.39 5.35
N GLY A 74 -0.82 8.40 5.53
CA GLY A 74 -0.52 9.55 6.37
C GLY A 74 -1.54 10.66 6.19
N LEU A 75 -1.31 11.79 6.85
CA LEU A 75 -2.14 12.97 6.68
C LEU A 75 -2.06 13.44 5.22
N ASP A 76 -3.21 13.54 4.56
CA ASP A 76 -3.33 13.91 3.15
C ASP A 76 -2.41 13.09 2.22
N LEU A 77 -2.27 11.79 2.52
CA LEU A 77 -1.45 10.87 1.74
C LEU A 77 -2.06 9.47 1.74
N ALA A 78 -2.22 8.91 0.56
CA ALA A 78 -2.61 7.52 0.37
C ALA A 78 -1.76 6.86 -0.72
N LEU A 79 -1.71 5.53 -0.70
CA LEU A 79 -1.06 4.73 -1.74
C LEU A 79 -2.12 4.03 -2.59
N LEU A 80 -2.08 4.25 -3.90
CA LEU A 80 -2.78 3.42 -4.88
C LEU A 80 -1.86 2.24 -5.21
N ILE A 81 -2.35 1.03 -4.98
CA ILE A 81 -1.58 -0.21 -5.09
C ILE A 81 -2.21 -1.12 -6.13
N GLY A 82 -1.42 -1.60 -7.07
CA GLY A 82 -1.80 -2.52 -8.13
C GLY A 82 -1.81 -1.85 -9.50
N PRO A 83 -2.82 -1.04 -9.85
CA PRO A 83 -2.94 -0.45 -11.18
C PRO A 83 -2.04 0.78 -11.35
N ALA A 84 -1.75 1.11 -12.61
CA ALA A 84 -1.26 2.44 -12.95
C ALA A 84 -2.34 3.49 -12.63
N PRO A 85 -1.95 4.68 -12.13
CA PRO A 85 -2.92 5.73 -11.85
C PRO A 85 -3.54 6.26 -13.15
N ASP A 86 -4.84 6.53 -13.13
CA ASP A 86 -5.49 7.24 -14.20
C ASP A 86 -4.96 8.68 -14.29
N THR A 87 -4.79 9.18 -15.50
CA THR A 87 -4.23 10.53 -15.74
C THR A 87 -5.08 11.66 -15.15
N ALA A 88 -6.40 11.47 -15.04
CA ALA A 88 -7.30 12.45 -14.45
C ALA A 88 -7.03 12.71 -12.96
N LEU A 89 -6.36 11.79 -12.26
CA LEU A 89 -5.99 11.99 -10.85
C LEU A 89 -4.97 13.12 -10.69
N ALA A 90 -4.15 13.37 -11.70
CA ALA A 90 -3.14 14.43 -11.66
C ALA A 90 -3.73 15.86 -11.61
N ASP A 91 -5.00 16.03 -11.99
CA ASP A 91 -5.70 17.31 -11.87
C ASP A 91 -6.00 17.68 -10.42
N HIS A 92 -5.99 16.69 -9.52
CA HIS A 92 -6.39 16.84 -8.11
C HIS A 92 -5.29 16.52 -7.12
N ALA A 93 -4.21 15.85 -7.54
CA ALA A 93 -3.15 15.38 -6.65
C ALA A 93 -1.78 15.36 -7.33
N ALA A 94 -0.74 15.48 -6.52
CA ALA A 94 0.59 15.04 -6.91
C ALA A 94 0.64 13.51 -6.91
N LEU A 95 1.08 12.93 -8.04
CA LEU A 95 1.25 11.49 -8.21
C LEU A 95 2.73 11.16 -8.25
N THR A 96 3.18 10.27 -7.37
CA THR A 96 4.58 9.86 -7.31
C THR A 96 4.67 8.34 -7.40
N ASP A 97 5.42 7.84 -8.38
CA ASP A 97 5.72 6.41 -8.47
C ASP A 97 6.66 6.01 -7.32
N GLN A 98 6.20 5.08 -6.51
CA GLN A 98 6.90 4.56 -5.33
C GLN A 98 7.11 3.04 -5.42
N SER A 99 6.96 2.46 -6.59
CA SER A 99 7.03 1.00 -6.77
C SER A 99 8.36 0.43 -6.30
N ASP A 100 9.46 1.15 -6.48
CA ASP A 100 10.81 0.75 -6.09
C ASP A 100 11.22 1.23 -4.69
N ALA A 101 10.33 1.99 -4.00
CA ALA A 101 10.65 2.57 -2.70
C ALA A 101 10.39 1.63 -1.52
N TRP A 102 9.61 0.56 -1.73
CA TRP A 102 9.09 -0.27 -0.66
C TRP A 102 9.33 -1.76 -0.92
N ALA A 103 9.77 -2.46 0.12
CA ALA A 103 9.67 -3.91 0.21
C ALA A 103 8.37 -4.26 0.94
N VAL A 104 7.50 -5.02 0.29
CA VAL A 104 6.21 -5.43 0.87
C VAL A 104 6.31 -6.87 1.33
N LEU A 105 6.05 -7.08 2.60
CA LEU A 105 6.10 -8.39 3.25
C LEU A 105 4.73 -8.79 3.76
N ARG A 106 4.43 -10.07 3.67
CA ARG A 106 3.24 -10.69 4.25
C ARG A 106 3.64 -11.65 5.36
N LEU A 107 3.06 -11.48 6.54
CA LEU A 107 3.17 -12.41 7.64
C LEU A 107 1.85 -13.15 7.81
N ASP A 108 1.85 -14.44 7.54
CA ASP A 108 0.68 -15.31 7.63
C ASP A 108 0.82 -16.31 8.78
N GLY A 109 -0.31 -16.69 9.35
CA GLY A 109 -0.41 -17.77 10.31
C GLY A 109 -0.98 -17.37 11.67
N PRO A 110 -1.32 -18.36 12.51
CA PRO A 110 -1.82 -18.13 13.86
C PRO A 110 -0.82 -17.33 14.69
N GLY A 111 -1.27 -16.24 15.30
CA GLY A 111 -0.41 -15.38 16.13
C GLY A 111 0.34 -14.30 15.36
N ALA A 112 0.13 -14.12 14.06
CA ALA A 112 0.75 -13.05 13.27
C ALA A 112 0.50 -11.66 13.87
N SER A 113 -0.72 -11.37 14.32
CA SER A 113 -1.06 -10.11 14.99
C SER A 113 -0.27 -9.90 16.29
N ALA A 114 -0.04 -10.97 17.06
CA ALA A 114 0.74 -10.90 18.30
C ALA A 114 2.23 -10.60 18.03
N VAL A 115 2.78 -11.12 16.95
CA VAL A 115 4.14 -10.80 16.52
C VAL A 115 4.22 -9.35 16.07
N MET A 116 3.28 -8.91 15.22
CA MET A 116 3.24 -7.53 14.75
C MET A 116 3.08 -6.52 15.87
N ALA A 117 2.28 -6.82 16.89
CA ALA A 117 2.11 -5.97 18.08
C ALA A 117 3.41 -5.73 18.87
N ARG A 118 4.44 -6.55 18.68
CA ARG A 118 5.79 -6.36 19.27
C ARG A 118 6.69 -5.48 18.39
N LEU A 119 6.35 -5.32 17.11
CA LEU A 119 7.18 -4.62 16.13
C LEU A 119 6.67 -3.21 15.85
N THR A 120 5.39 -2.95 16.09
CA THR A 120 4.76 -1.66 15.80
C THR A 120 3.83 -1.24 16.94
N PRO A 121 3.75 0.07 17.26
CA PRO A 121 2.78 0.59 18.22
C PRO A 121 1.35 0.71 17.66
N LEU A 122 1.12 0.34 16.39
CA LEU A 122 -0.19 0.41 15.77
C LEU A 122 -1.18 -0.57 16.41
N ASP A 123 -2.40 -0.13 16.58
CA ASP A 123 -3.49 -1.00 17.00
C ASP A 123 -4.02 -1.77 15.79
N LEU A 124 -3.58 -3.02 15.65
CA LEU A 124 -3.88 -3.88 14.51
C LEU A 124 -5.21 -4.64 14.63
N ARG A 125 -6.05 -4.29 15.62
CA ARG A 125 -7.39 -4.88 15.72
C ARG A 125 -8.24 -4.45 14.52
N ALA A 126 -9.00 -5.39 13.97
CA ALA A 126 -9.80 -5.19 12.75
C ALA A 126 -10.77 -3.99 12.82
N GLY A 127 -11.24 -3.60 14.00
CA GLY A 127 -12.09 -2.42 14.20
C GLY A 127 -11.35 -1.08 14.11
N VAL A 128 -10.02 -1.10 14.20
CA VAL A 128 -9.17 0.11 14.26
C VAL A 128 -8.32 0.24 13.00
N PHE A 129 -7.74 -0.84 12.52
CA PHE A 129 -6.82 -0.87 11.39
C PHE A 129 -7.22 -1.93 10.37
N GLY A 130 -7.19 -1.59 9.06
CA GLY A 130 -7.48 -2.54 7.96
C GLY A 130 -8.62 -2.14 7.05
#